data_ea7614653eac28284472023779df7dec
#
_entry.id   ea7614653eac28284472023779df7dec
#
_cell.length_a   1.000
_cell.length_b   1.000
_cell.length_c   1.000
_cell.angle_alpha   90.00
_cell.angle_beta   90.00
_cell.angle_gamma   90.00
#
_symmetry.space_group_name_H-M   'P 1'
#
loop_
_entity.id
_entity.type
_entity.pdbx_description
1 polymer ?
#
loop_
_entity_poly.entity_id
_entity_poly.type
_entity_poly.pdbx_seq_one_letter_code
_entity_poly.pdbx_strand_id
1 'polypeptide(L)'
;MLLAEELALVAINPSSGRHGLGLRAEINACLAGLLVAELILDDVIAPGDKTGRVAITGRVEPKGVTLAAATAVVIDKGPKLKAILSGMDRGLSRRIGLGTWDTTVAGLADAGVVEATSGGVRPRNNLIQGFVRDSTVAALRHAAAGDGALDLRTSALLSMTGPAKLLEVVAPDRKARGHARNRIDHALDGTVLEPIGRLVRRLISEAVAAAGAATVAATS
;
A
#
# COMPACT_ATOMS: atom_id res chain seq x y z
N MET A 1 12.68 -1.76 6.37
CA MET A 1 11.43 -1.00 6.11
C MET A 1 10.49 -1.89 5.32
N LEU A 2 9.21 -1.95 5.68
CA LEU A 2 8.18 -2.71 4.97
C LEU A 2 7.76 -2.00 3.68
N LEU A 3 7.27 -2.74 2.67
CA LEU A 3 6.72 -2.15 1.43
C LEU A 3 5.61 -1.13 1.71
N ALA A 4 4.75 -1.42 2.68
CA ALA A 4 3.70 -0.49 3.10
C ALA A 4 4.28 0.82 3.68
N GLU A 5 5.35 0.73 4.47
CA GLU A 5 6.06 1.88 5.03
C GLU A 5 6.71 2.72 3.92
N GLU A 6 7.32 2.08 2.91
CA GLU A 6 7.89 2.76 1.75
C GLU A 6 6.83 3.52 0.96
N LEU A 7 5.66 2.91 0.70
CA LEU A 7 4.57 3.61 0.01
C LEU A 7 4.00 4.78 0.84
N ALA A 8 3.81 4.58 2.16
CA ALA A 8 3.33 5.63 3.04
C ALA A 8 4.29 6.82 3.08
N LEU A 9 5.59 6.55 3.13
CA LEU A 9 6.65 7.57 3.11
C LEU A 9 6.61 8.40 1.82
N VAL A 10 6.41 7.76 0.66
CA VAL A 10 6.23 8.44 -0.63
C VAL A 10 4.97 9.29 -0.66
N ALA A 11 3.90 8.83 -0.01
CA ALA A 11 2.61 9.53 0.04
C ALA A 11 2.58 10.73 0.99
N ILE A 12 3.49 10.81 1.96
CA ILE A 12 3.62 11.97 2.85
C ILE A 12 4.13 13.16 2.03
N ASN A 13 3.34 14.25 2.02
CA ASN A 13 3.78 15.50 1.41
C ASN A 13 4.84 16.17 2.30
N PRO A 14 6.06 16.41 1.78
CA PRO A 14 7.18 16.92 2.59
C PRO A 14 6.93 18.31 3.16
N SER A 15 6.12 19.14 2.49
CA SER A 15 5.86 20.52 2.94
C SER A 15 4.76 20.62 3.99
N SER A 16 3.80 19.68 3.99
CA SER A 16 2.65 19.74 4.88
C SER A 16 2.60 18.63 5.93
N GLY A 17 3.43 17.59 5.79
CA GLY A 17 3.38 16.39 6.62
C GLY A 17 2.08 15.59 6.49
N ARG A 18 1.27 15.86 5.46
CA ARG A 18 -0.06 15.25 5.27
C ARG A 18 -0.08 14.38 4.02
N HIS A 19 -0.88 13.34 4.04
CA HIS A 19 -1.35 12.73 2.78
C HIS A 19 -2.55 13.55 2.25
N GLY A 20 -2.79 13.53 0.95
CA GLY A 20 -3.94 14.21 0.35
C GLY A 20 -5.27 13.68 0.92
N LEU A 21 -6.19 14.58 1.30
CA LEU A 21 -7.42 14.27 2.04
C LEU A 21 -8.42 13.36 1.29
N GLY A 22 -8.39 13.36 -0.02
CA GLY A 22 -9.31 12.54 -0.85
C GLY A 22 -8.84 11.11 -1.11
N LEU A 23 -7.69 10.70 -0.58
CA LEU A 23 -6.99 9.47 -0.96
C LEU A 23 -6.93 8.41 0.14
N ARG A 24 -7.58 8.62 1.30
CA ARG A 24 -7.37 7.72 2.45
C ARG A 24 -7.85 6.28 2.18
N ALA A 25 -8.97 6.10 1.51
CA ALA A 25 -9.49 4.78 1.19
C ALA A 25 -8.61 4.05 0.17
N GLU A 26 -8.18 4.76 -0.88
CA GLU A 26 -7.32 4.23 -1.93
C GLU A 26 -5.94 3.85 -1.35
N ILE A 27 -5.35 4.74 -0.56
CA ILE A 27 -4.04 4.44 0.03
C ILE A 27 -4.11 3.30 1.04
N ASN A 28 -5.15 3.21 1.87
CA ASN A 28 -5.34 2.09 2.79
C ASN A 28 -5.47 0.76 2.04
N ALA A 29 -6.17 0.72 0.91
CA ALA A 29 -6.26 -0.47 0.07
C ALA A 29 -4.89 -0.87 -0.51
N CYS A 30 -4.09 0.10 -0.97
CA CYS A 30 -2.74 -0.14 -1.46
C CYS A 30 -1.81 -0.64 -0.34
N LEU A 31 -1.85 -0.02 0.84
CA LEU A 31 -1.07 -0.44 2.01
C LEU A 31 -1.45 -1.86 2.45
N ALA A 32 -2.75 -2.19 2.50
CA ALA A 32 -3.22 -3.54 2.78
C ALA A 32 -2.68 -4.56 1.76
N GLY A 33 -2.68 -4.20 0.48
CA GLY A 33 -2.08 -5.02 -0.58
C GLY A 33 -0.59 -5.24 -0.36
N LEU A 34 0.16 -4.21 0.02
CA LEU A 34 1.59 -4.31 0.28
C LEU A 34 1.91 -5.09 1.56
N LEU A 35 1.10 -5.01 2.62
CA LEU A 35 1.25 -5.88 3.79
C LEU A 35 1.07 -7.36 3.42
N VAL A 36 0.07 -7.68 2.60
CA VAL A 36 -0.13 -9.05 2.10
C VAL A 36 1.03 -9.47 1.18
N ALA A 37 1.52 -8.57 0.32
CA ALA A 37 2.68 -8.84 -0.52
C ALA A 37 3.94 -9.13 0.31
N GLU A 38 4.18 -8.36 1.36
CA GLU A 38 5.29 -8.59 2.31
C GLU A 38 5.18 -9.98 2.95
N LEU A 39 3.99 -10.38 3.41
CA LEU A 39 3.78 -11.71 3.99
C LEU A 39 4.04 -12.84 2.99
N ILE A 40 3.82 -12.63 1.69
CA ILE A 40 4.17 -13.60 0.64
C ILE A 40 5.67 -13.60 0.39
N LEU A 41 6.31 -12.44 0.31
CA LEU A 41 7.75 -12.31 0.10
C LEU A 41 8.55 -12.91 1.26
N ASP A 42 8.03 -12.81 2.47
CA ASP A 42 8.62 -13.39 3.68
C ASP A 42 8.23 -14.88 3.90
N ASP A 43 7.52 -15.51 2.95
CA ASP A 43 7.04 -16.92 3.02
C ASP A 43 6.18 -17.23 4.27
N VAL A 44 5.53 -16.21 4.86
CA VAL A 44 4.56 -16.38 5.95
C VAL A 44 3.24 -16.94 5.41
N ILE A 45 2.84 -16.45 4.23
CA ILE A 45 1.69 -16.96 3.48
C ILE A 45 2.12 -17.28 2.05
N ALA A 46 1.38 -18.16 1.39
CA ALA A 46 1.57 -18.50 -0.02
C ALA A 46 0.26 -18.32 -0.79
N PRO A 47 0.32 -18.09 -2.13
CA PRO A 47 -0.86 -18.21 -2.97
C PRO A 47 -1.47 -19.61 -2.83
N GLY A 48 -2.79 -19.67 -2.66
CA GLY A 48 -3.52 -20.95 -2.61
C GLY A 48 -3.74 -21.53 -4.00
N ASP A 49 -4.16 -22.80 -4.06
CA ASP A 49 -4.41 -23.56 -5.30
C ASP A 49 -5.44 -22.91 -6.24
N LYS A 50 -6.27 -22.03 -5.70
CA LYS A 50 -7.29 -21.29 -6.47
C LYS A 50 -6.95 -19.81 -6.50
N THR A 51 -7.08 -19.21 -7.66
CA THR A 51 -6.90 -17.75 -7.86
C THR A 51 -7.69 -16.94 -6.83
N GLY A 52 -7.03 -15.98 -6.20
CA GLY A 52 -7.63 -15.10 -5.18
C GLY A 52 -7.74 -15.72 -3.78
N ARG A 53 -7.01 -16.80 -3.53
CA ARG A 53 -6.85 -17.40 -2.19
C ARG A 53 -5.40 -17.39 -1.75
N VAL A 54 -5.21 -17.42 -0.44
CA VAL A 54 -3.90 -17.58 0.21
C VAL A 54 -3.99 -18.65 1.29
N ALA A 55 -2.85 -19.23 1.62
CA ALA A 55 -2.71 -20.20 2.71
C ALA A 55 -1.56 -19.77 3.63
N ILE A 56 -1.70 -20.01 4.93
CA ILE A 56 -0.60 -19.86 5.89
C ILE A 56 0.39 -20.99 5.64
N THR A 57 1.67 -20.65 5.49
CA THR A 57 2.72 -21.66 5.25
C THR A 57 3.14 -22.35 6.54
N GLY A 58 3.09 -21.64 7.67
CA GLY A 58 3.62 -22.09 8.95
C GLY A 58 5.15 -22.22 8.98
N ARG A 59 5.85 -21.76 7.95
CA ARG A 59 7.31 -21.92 7.80
C ARG A 59 8.10 -20.83 8.49
N VAL A 60 7.54 -19.60 8.50
CA VAL A 60 8.22 -18.42 9.03
C VAL A 60 7.26 -17.66 9.93
N GLU A 61 7.75 -17.20 11.06
CA GLU A 61 7.02 -16.29 11.93
C GLU A 61 7.11 -14.85 11.39
N PRO A 62 6.00 -14.08 11.40
CA PRO A 62 5.99 -12.70 10.91
C PRO A 62 6.87 -11.82 11.82
N LYS A 63 7.75 -11.02 11.21
CA LYS A 63 8.65 -10.13 11.93
C LYS A 63 7.97 -8.82 12.30
N GLY A 64 7.98 -8.52 13.60
CA GLY A 64 7.45 -7.25 14.12
C GLY A 64 5.93 -7.23 14.29
N VAL A 65 5.45 -6.24 15.04
CA VAL A 65 4.04 -6.12 15.47
C VAL A 65 3.10 -5.96 14.28
N THR A 66 3.48 -5.19 13.29
CA THR A 66 2.64 -4.91 12.11
C THR A 66 2.36 -6.17 11.30
N LEU A 67 3.40 -6.96 10.96
CA LEU A 67 3.21 -8.18 10.18
C LEU A 67 2.54 -9.28 11.02
N ALA A 68 2.82 -9.37 12.32
CA ALA A 68 2.12 -10.30 13.21
C ALA A 68 0.61 -9.98 13.27
N ALA A 69 0.24 -8.71 13.42
CA ALA A 69 -1.15 -8.27 13.40
C ALA A 69 -1.81 -8.50 12.04
N ALA A 70 -1.12 -8.23 10.93
CA ALA A 70 -1.61 -8.50 9.57
C ALA A 70 -1.83 -10.01 9.35
N THR A 71 -0.91 -10.87 9.79
CA THR A 71 -1.05 -12.34 9.73
C THR A 71 -2.28 -12.80 10.50
N ALA A 72 -2.49 -12.26 11.69
CA ALA A 72 -3.69 -12.58 12.48
C ALA A 72 -4.99 -12.14 11.77
N VAL A 73 -4.98 -11.03 11.02
CA VAL A 73 -6.11 -10.65 10.16
C VAL A 73 -6.32 -11.66 9.02
N VAL A 74 -5.23 -12.16 8.41
CA VAL A 74 -5.31 -13.22 7.38
C VAL A 74 -5.96 -14.47 7.94
N ILE A 75 -5.56 -14.91 9.13
CA ILE A 75 -6.14 -16.08 9.82
C ILE A 75 -7.64 -15.89 10.05
N ASP A 76 -8.05 -14.75 10.61
CA ASP A 76 -9.48 -14.45 10.90
C ASP A 76 -10.36 -14.36 9.66
N LYS A 77 -9.85 -13.77 8.58
CA LYS A 77 -10.62 -13.58 7.34
C LYS A 77 -10.65 -14.83 6.48
N GLY A 78 -9.83 -15.82 6.82
CA GLY A 78 -9.69 -17.06 6.07
C GLY A 78 -9.02 -16.83 4.69
N PRO A 79 -9.05 -17.83 3.81
CA PRO A 79 -8.18 -17.87 2.64
C PRO A 79 -8.56 -16.89 1.51
N LYS A 80 -9.70 -16.21 1.58
CA LYS A 80 -10.15 -15.34 0.47
C LYS A 80 -9.43 -13.99 0.49
N LEU A 81 -8.58 -13.73 -0.49
CA LEU A 81 -7.80 -12.51 -0.62
C LEU A 81 -8.67 -11.23 -0.58
N LYS A 82 -9.84 -11.23 -1.24
CA LYS A 82 -10.78 -10.09 -1.19
C LYS A 82 -11.23 -9.77 0.25
N ALA A 83 -11.55 -10.80 1.04
CA ALA A 83 -11.98 -10.61 2.43
C ALA A 83 -10.83 -10.10 3.31
N ILE A 84 -9.61 -10.56 3.06
CA ILE A 84 -8.40 -10.10 3.74
C ILE A 84 -8.18 -8.62 3.46
N LEU A 85 -8.06 -8.24 2.19
CA LEU A 85 -7.74 -6.85 1.80
C LEU A 85 -8.81 -5.86 2.26
N SER A 86 -10.10 -6.17 2.06
CA SER A 86 -11.20 -5.30 2.50
C SER A 86 -11.38 -5.27 4.02
N GLY A 87 -10.88 -6.28 4.72
CA GLY A 87 -10.95 -6.40 6.18
C GLY A 87 -9.70 -5.90 6.90
N MET A 88 -8.59 -5.62 6.21
CA MET A 88 -7.29 -5.32 6.83
C MET A 88 -7.35 -4.11 7.76
N ASP A 89 -7.85 -2.99 7.29
CA ASP A 89 -7.91 -1.74 8.08
C ASP A 89 -8.68 -1.92 9.39
N ARG A 90 -9.87 -2.54 9.31
CA ARG A 90 -10.70 -2.82 10.50
C ARG A 90 -10.09 -3.92 11.38
N GLY A 91 -9.43 -4.89 10.77
CA GLY A 91 -8.76 -5.99 11.48
C GLY A 91 -7.58 -5.48 12.30
N LEU A 92 -6.73 -4.63 11.73
CA LEU A 92 -5.63 -3.97 12.45
C LEU A 92 -6.17 -3.06 13.56
N SER A 93 -7.18 -2.24 13.27
CA SER A 93 -7.80 -1.35 14.27
C SER A 93 -8.32 -2.13 15.49
N ARG A 94 -8.90 -3.31 15.29
CA ARG A 94 -9.38 -4.15 16.41
C ARG A 94 -8.27 -4.79 17.24
N ARG A 95 -7.10 -5.07 16.64
CA ARG A 95 -6.00 -5.83 17.27
C ARG A 95 -4.98 -4.94 17.96
N ILE A 96 -4.64 -3.83 17.34
CA ILE A 96 -3.59 -2.92 17.81
C ILE A 96 -4.07 -1.47 17.95
N GLY A 97 -5.38 -1.22 17.83
CA GLY A 97 -5.98 0.10 17.99
C GLY A 97 -5.76 1.07 16.84
N LEU A 98 -5.03 0.68 15.79
CA LEU A 98 -4.63 1.53 14.68
C LEU A 98 -5.10 0.95 13.35
N GLY A 99 -5.65 1.78 12.46
CA GLY A 99 -5.95 1.41 11.08
C GLY A 99 -4.67 1.21 10.24
N THR A 100 -4.83 0.82 8.98
CA THR A 100 -3.69 0.44 8.11
C THR A 100 -2.70 1.58 7.94
N TRP A 101 -3.16 2.80 7.66
CA TRP A 101 -2.30 3.98 7.54
C TRP A 101 -1.58 4.28 8.85
N ASP A 102 -2.32 4.36 9.95
CA ASP A 102 -1.77 4.76 11.23
C ASP A 102 -0.76 3.73 11.76
N THR A 103 -1.01 2.43 11.53
CA THR A 103 -0.05 1.35 11.84
C THR A 103 1.24 1.49 11.03
N THR A 104 1.11 1.78 9.73
CA THR A 104 2.26 1.94 8.84
C THR A 104 3.11 3.16 9.23
N VAL A 105 2.45 4.27 9.56
CA VAL A 105 3.13 5.49 10.03
C VAL A 105 3.79 5.29 11.39
N ALA A 106 3.15 4.53 12.29
CA ALA A 106 3.77 4.18 13.58
C ALA A 106 5.09 3.40 13.37
N GLY A 107 5.12 2.44 12.43
CA GLY A 107 6.37 1.74 12.07
C GLY A 107 7.46 2.68 11.56
N LEU A 108 7.11 3.68 10.75
CA LEU A 108 8.06 4.72 10.31
C LEU A 108 8.53 5.61 11.48
N ALA A 109 7.67 5.89 12.46
CA ALA A 109 8.03 6.65 13.65
C ALA A 109 8.96 5.86 14.57
N ASP A 110 8.69 4.57 14.78
CA ASP A 110 9.54 3.66 15.55
C ASP A 110 10.94 3.53 14.91
N ALA A 111 11.01 3.59 13.57
CA ALA A 111 12.27 3.62 12.83
C ALA A 111 12.95 5.02 12.82
N GLY A 112 12.36 6.04 13.44
CA GLY A 112 12.89 7.41 13.48
C GLY A 112 12.88 8.13 12.13
N VAL A 113 12.07 7.67 11.16
CA VAL A 113 11.99 8.26 9.81
C VAL A 113 11.00 9.43 9.78
N VAL A 114 9.90 9.32 10.55
CA VAL A 114 8.90 10.37 10.70
C VAL A 114 8.64 10.68 12.18
N GLU A 115 8.18 11.88 12.47
CA GLU A 115 7.64 12.26 13.77
C GLU A 115 6.12 12.46 13.61
N ALA A 116 5.34 11.65 14.30
CA ALA A 116 3.90 11.82 14.35
C ALA A 116 3.56 12.89 15.39
N THR A 117 3.15 14.08 14.97
CA THR A 117 2.69 15.11 15.90
C THR A 117 1.22 14.87 16.24
N SER A 118 0.99 14.45 17.48
CA SER A 118 -0.34 14.35 18.10
C SER A 118 -0.80 15.73 18.57
N GLY A 119 -1.36 16.53 17.68
CA GLY A 119 -1.88 17.85 18.07
C GLY A 119 -2.78 18.45 16.99
N GLY A 120 -4.08 18.54 17.27
CA GLY A 120 -5.08 19.17 16.42
C GLY A 120 -5.97 18.18 15.65
N VAL A 121 -6.97 18.75 14.95
CA VAL A 121 -8.01 18.01 14.20
C VAL A 121 -7.43 17.10 13.09
N ARG A 122 -6.14 17.27 12.74
CA ARG A 122 -5.46 16.50 11.68
C ARG A 122 -4.01 16.26 12.07
N PRO A 123 -3.63 15.01 12.38
CA PRO A 123 -2.24 14.65 12.67
C PRO A 123 -1.34 14.99 11.48
N ARG A 124 -0.12 15.44 11.78
CA ARG A 124 0.95 15.67 10.79
C ARG A 124 2.05 14.65 11.02
N ASN A 125 2.64 14.20 9.94
CA ASN A 125 3.79 13.29 9.97
C ASN A 125 4.99 14.03 9.41
N ASN A 126 5.75 14.65 10.29
CA ASN A 126 6.95 15.41 9.88
C ASN A 126 8.06 14.44 9.49
N LEU A 127 8.66 14.64 8.32
CA LEU A 127 9.81 13.86 7.91
C LEU A 127 11.04 14.29 8.73
N ILE A 128 11.60 13.38 9.53
CA ILE A 128 12.86 13.57 10.25
C ILE A 128 14.01 13.25 9.30
N GLN A 129 13.93 12.13 8.59
CA GLN A 129 14.92 11.66 7.64
C GLN A 129 14.41 11.82 6.20
N GLY A 130 14.32 13.06 5.72
CA GLY A 130 13.83 13.37 4.37
C GLY A 130 14.58 12.64 3.26
N PHE A 131 15.89 12.38 3.44
CA PHE A 131 16.69 11.62 2.48
C PHE A 131 16.20 10.19 2.23
N VAL A 132 15.58 9.52 3.23
CA VAL A 132 15.01 8.18 3.07
C VAL A 132 13.84 8.23 2.09
N ARG A 133 12.97 9.23 2.22
CA ARG A 133 11.89 9.45 1.27
C ARG A 133 12.42 9.76 -0.12
N ASP A 134 13.39 10.65 -0.23
CA ASP A 134 13.92 11.10 -1.52
C ASP A 134 14.63 9.96 -2.25
N SER A 135 15.34 9.08 -1.54
CA SER A 135 15.95 7.89 -2.13
C SER A 135 14.89 6.88 -2.61
N THR A 136 13.82 6.65 -1.84
CA THR A 136 12.70 5.79 -2.24
C THR A 136 11.99 6.36 -3.48
N VAL A 137 11.74 7.66 -3.50
CA VAL A 137 11.14 8.34 -4.66
C VAL A 137 12.05 8.26 -5.89
N ALA A 138 13.37 8.45 -5.71
CA ALA A 138 14.33 8.34 -6.80
C ALA A 138 14.39 6.92 -7.39
N ALA A 139 14.39 5.89 -6.54
CA ALA A 139 14.33 4.50 -6.97
C ALA A 139 13.05 4.18 -7.76
N LEU A 140 11.89 4.65 -7.29
CA LEU A 140 10.62 4.48 -8.00
C LEU A 140 10.57 5.24 -9.32
N ARG A 141 11.13 6.45 -9.39
CA ARG A 141 11.27 7.21 -10.64
C ARG A 141 12.13 6.48 -11.65
N HIS A 142 13.26 5.93 -11.22
CA HIS A 142 14.12 5.13 -12.07
C HIS A 142 13.40 3.87 -12.55
N ALA A 143 12.71 3.16 -11.67
CA ALA A 143 11.91 1.99 -12.01
C ALA A 143 10.77 2.32 -12.99
N ALA A 144 10.10 3.46 -12.84
CA ALA A 144 9.01 3.90 -13.70
C ALA A 144 9.47 4.37 -15.08
N ALA A 145 10.70 4.89 -15.20
CA ALA A 145 11.26 5.41 -16.45
C ALA A 145 12.02 4.35 -17.26
N GLY A 146 12.51 3.30 -16.62
CA GLY A 146 13.32 2.26 -17.27
C GLY A 146 12.49 1.17 -17.94
N ASP A 147 13.11 0.40 -18.85
CA ASP A 147 12.51 -0.75 -19.55
C ASP A 147 13.01 -2.11 -19.02
N GLY A 148 14.00 -2.09 -18.13
CA GLY A 148 14.62 -3.30 -17.58
C GLY A 148 13.65 -4.10 -16.67
N ALA A 149 13.97 -5.37 -16.43
CA ALA A 149 13.25 -6.20 -15.47
C ALA A 149 13.35 -5.59 -14.07
N LEU A 150 12.24 -5.66 -13.32
CA LEU A 150 12.18 -5.23 -11.92
C LEU A 150 12.25 -6.46 -11.01
N ASP A 151 12.89 -6.32 -9.87
CA ASP A 151 12.74 -7.30 -8.81
C ASP A 151 11.29 -7.26 -8.26
N LEU A 152 10.89 -8.33 -7.59
CA LEU A 152 9.50 -8.50 -7.17
C LEU A 152 9.05 -7.46 -6.12
N ARG A 153 9.97 -7.02 -5.25
CA ARG A 153 9.71 -6.00 -4.24
C ARG A 153 9.47 -4.63 -4.89
N THR A 154 10.35 -4.22 -5.80
CA THR A 154 10.20 -2.98 -6.58
C THR A 154 8.94 -3.02 -7.44
N SER A 155 8.64 -4.16 -8.07
CA SER A 155 7.41 -4.37 -8.84
C SER A 155 6.15 -4.17 -8.00
N ALA A 156 6.11 -4.74 -6.79
CA ALA A 156 5.00 -4.59 -5.87
C ALA A 156 4.79 -3.14 -5.47
N LEU A 157 5.86 -2.45 -5.07
CA LEU A 157 5.79 -1.06 -4.64
C LEU A 157 5.36 -0.15 -5.80
N LEU A 158 5.98 -0.31 -6.98
CA LEU A 158 5.67 0.48 -8.17
C LEU A 158 4.21 0.30 -8.60
N SER A 159 3.69 -0.92 -8.61
CA SER A 159 2.32 -1.23 -9.03
C SER A 159 1.26 -0.54 -8.19
N MET A 160 1.57 -0.18 -6.94
CA MET A 160 0.64 0.51 -6.02
C MET A 160 0.68 2.03 -6.15
N THR A 161 1.68 2.60 -6.84
CA THR A 161 1.78 4.07 -7.00
C THR A 161 0.66 4.66 -7.85
N GLY A 162 0.20 3.94 -8.88
CA GLY A 162 -0.93 4.37 -9.72
C GLY A 162 -2.25 4.40 -8.93
N PRO A 163 -2.70 3.28 -8.37
CA PRO A 163 -3.90 3.21 -7.53
C PRO A 163 -3.87 4.15 -6.33
N ALA A 164 -2.69 4.37 -5.72
CA ALA A 164 -2.49 5.34 -4.63
C ALA A 164 -2.45 6.81 -5.10
N LYS A 165 -2.65 7.07 -6.41
CA LYS A 165 -2.61 8.42 -7.04
C LYS A 165 -1.27 9.15 -6.85
N LEU A 166 -0.18 8.40 -6.82
CA LEU A 166 1.19 8.91 -6.67
C LEU A 166 1.94 9.04 -8.02
N LEU A 167 1.25 8.89 -9.15
CA LEU A 167 1.86 8.97 -10.47
C LEU A 167 2.67 10.25 -10.69
N GLU A 168 2.18 11.40 -10.19
CA GLU A 168 2.90 12.67 -10.32
C GLU A 168 4.17 12.74 -9.47
N VAL A 169 4.24 11.98 -8.39
CA VAL A 169 5.44 11.87 -7.56
C VAL A 169 6.52 11.04 -8.27
N VAL A 170 6.12 9.92 -8.89
CA VAL A 170 7.07 8.99 -9.57
C VAL A 170 7.36 9.38 -11.02
N ALA A 171 6.46 10.09 -11.68
CA ALA A 171 6.64 10.62 -13.04
C ALA A 171 6.20 12.09 -13.09
N PRO A 172 7.02 13.02 -12.58
CA PRO A 172 6.68 14.44 -12.55
C PRO A 172 6.58 15.04 -13.96
N ASP A 173 7.39 14.57 -14.90
CA ASP A 173 7.31 15.00 -16.30
C ASP A 173 6.04 14.43 -16.96
N ARG A 174 5.21 15.33 -17.46
CA ARG A 174 3.95 15.00 -18.15
C ARG A 174 4.17 14.08 -19.37
N LYS A 175 5.27 14.24 -20.09
CA LYS A 175 5.58 13.43 -21.28
C LYS A 175 5.92 11.99 -20.90
N ALA A 176 6.59 11.79 -19.77
CA ALA A 176 6.95 10.46 -19.27
C ALA A 176 5.78 9.71 -18.62
N ARG A 177 4.67 10.38 -18.27
CA ARG A 177 3.55 9.75 -17.52
C ARG A 177 2.87 8.63 -18.28
N GLY A 178 2.82 8.67 -19.60
CA GLY A 178 2.23 7.61 -20.43
C GLY A 178 3.00 6.30 -20.28
N HIS A 179 4.32 6.36 -20.44
CA HIS A 179 5.22 5.22 -20.25
C HIS A 179 5.17 4.71 -18.80
N ALA A 180 5.32 5.60 -17.82
CA ALA A 180 5.26 5.25 -16.41
C ALA A 180 3.95 4.56 -16.02
N ARG A 181 2.79 5.05 -16.53
CA ARG A 181 1.48 4.43 -16.29
C ARG A 181 1.45 3.00 -16.82
N ASN A 182 1.85 2.80 -18.09
CA ASN A 182 1.90 1.47 -18.67
C ASN A 182 2.78 0.53 -17.85
N ARG A 183 3.95 1.00 -17.41
CA ARG A 183 4.86 0.21 -16.59
C ARG A 183 4.29 -0.13 -15.20
N ILE A 184 3.61 0.82 -14.56
CA ILE A 184 2.92 0.62 -13.27
C ILE A 184 1.80 -0.43 -13.42
N ASP A 185 1.01 -0.34 -14.49
CA ASP A 185 -0.14 -1.23 -14.72
C ASP A 185 0.29 -2.66 -14.95
N HIS A 186 1.48 -2.88 -15.56
CA HIS A 186 2.02 -4.21 -15.89
C HIS A 186 3.14 -4.68 -14.95
N ALA A 187 3.50 -3.91 -13.92
CA ALA A 187 4.64 -4.23 -13.04
C ALA A 187 4.55 -5.60 -12.34
N LEU A 188 3.35 -6.13 -12.13
CA LEU A 188 3.11 -7.43 -11.48
C LEU A 188 2.70 -8.54 -12.43
N ASP A 189 2.58 -8.29 -13.74
CA ASP A 189 2.11 -9.28 -14.69
C ASP A 189 3.03 -10.53 -14.70
N GLY A 190 2.41 -11.70 -14.63
CA GLY A 190 3.12 -12.97 -14.56
C GLY A 190 3.83 -13.26 -13.24
N THR A 191 3.73 -12.38 -12.24
CA THR A 191 4.32 -12.61 -10.92
C THR A 191 3.35 -13.27 -9.94
N VAL A 192 3.89 -13.83 -8.86
CA VAL A 192 3.10 -14.39 -7.74
C VAL A 192 2.20 -13.32 -7.06
N LEU A 193 2.51 -12.04 -7.20
CA LEU A 193 1.78 -10.93 -6.62
C LEU A 193 0.71 -10.33 -7.54
N GLU A 194 0.62 -10.77 -8.80
CA GLU A 194 -0.36 -10.25 -9.77
C GLU A 194 -1.82 -10.28 -9.26
N PRO A 195 -2.29 -11.36 -8.59
CA PRO A 195 -3.65 -11.39 -8.04
C PRO A 195 -3.94 -10.28 -7.02
N ILE A 196 -2.92 -9.88 -6.23
CA ILE A 196 -3.03 -8.78 -5.26
C ILE A 196 -3.22 -7.46 -5.98
N GLY A 197 -2.35 -7.15 -6.95
CA GLY A 197 -2.41 -5.91 -7.72
C GLY A 197 -3.75 -5.74 -8.44
N ARG A 198 -4.24 -6.78 -9.10
CA ARG A 198 -5.56 -6.78 -9.75
C ARG A 198 -6.70 -6.52 -8.77
N LEU A 199 -6.65 -7.17 -7.62
CA LEU A 199 -7.72 -7.05 -6.64
C LEU A 199 -7.74 -5.70 -5.93
N VAL A 200 -6.57 -5.12 -5.62
CA VAL A 200 -6.47 -3.77 -5.05
C VAL A 200 -7.08 -2.74 -6.03
N ARG A 201 -6.70 -2.78 -7.31
CA ARG A 201 -7.28 -1.91 -8.33
C ARG A 201 -8.81 -2.04 -8.41
N ARG A 202 -9.32 -3.28 -8.36
CA ARG A 202 -10.76 -3.54 -8.38
C ARG A 202 -11.49 -2.98 -7.15
N LEU A 203 -10.94 -3.19 -5.94
CA LEU A 203 -11.52 -2.66 -4.70
C LEU A 203 -11.60 -1.13 -4.70
N ILE A 204 -10.56 -0.47 -5.21
CA ILE A 204 -10.54 0.98 -5.36
C ILE A 204 -11.60 1.44 -6.35
N SER A 205 -11.73 0.77 -7.51
CA SER A 205 -12.75 1.09 -8.51
C SER A 205 -14.17 0.90 -7.97
N GLU A 206 -14.43 -0.18 -7.23
CA GLU A 206 -15.71 -0.45 -6.56
C GLU A 206 -16.04 0.67 -5.53
N ALA A 207 -15.04 1.10 -4.73
CA ALA A 207 -15.22 2.17 -3.74
C ALA A 207 -15.50 3.54 -4.39
N VAL A 208 -14.80 3.89 -5.46
CA VAL A 208 -15.02 5.14 -6.20
C VAL A 208 -16.40 5.15 -6.85
N ALA A 209 -16.83 4.05 -7.46
CA ALA A 209 -18.16 3.92 -8.06
C ALA A 209 -19.28 4.07 -7.02
N ALA A 210 -19.12 3.46 -5.84
CA ALA A 210 -20.08 3.57 -4.74
C ALA A 210 -20.18 5.02 -4.21
N ALA A 211 -19.06 5.74 -4.09
CA ALA A 211 -19.03 7.13 -3.67
C ALA A 211 -19.73 8.04 -4.69
N GLY A 212 -19.51 7.82 -6.00
CA GLY A 212 -20.17 8.56 -7.07
C GLY A 212 -21.69 8.37 -7.07
N ALA A 213 -22.16 7.14 -6.88
CA ALA A 213 -23.60 6.84 -6.81
C ALA A 213 -24.29 7.53 -5.60
N ALA A 214 -23.62 7.57 -4.44
CA ALA A 214 -24.14 8.24 -3.25
C ALA A 214 -24.29 9.74 -3.44
N THR A 215 -23.38 10.39 -4.19
CA THR A 215 -23.44 11.83 -4.48
C THR A 215 -24.63 12.15 -5.39
N VAL A 216 -24.90 11.34 -6.41
CA VAL A 216 -26.05 11.52 -7.31
C VAL A 216 -27.37 11.38 -6.56
N ALA A 217 -27.49 10.38 -5.67
CA ALA A 217 -28.69 10.15 -4.88
C ALA A 217 -28.96 11.27 -3.85
N ALA A 218 -27.93 12.00 -3.41
CA ALA A 218 -28.09 13.11 -2.45
C ALA A 218 -28.46 14.45 -3.13
N THR A 219 -28.37 14.53 -4.46
CA THR A 219 -28.67 15.75 -5.26
C THR A 219 -29.95 15.63 -6.08
N SER A 220 -30.63 14.50 -6.05
CA SER A 220 -31.94 14.21 -6.64
C SER A 220 -33.04 14.20 -5.58
#